data_c5ddb90aaa7fbe7cb9e25768832c15ea
#
_entry.id   c5ddb90aaa7fbe7cb9e25768832c15ea
#
_cell.length_a   1.000
_cell.length_b   1.000
_cell.length_c   1.000
_cell.angle_alpha   90.00
_cell.angle_beta   90.00
_cell.angle_gamma   90.00
#
_symmetry.space_group_name_H-M   'P 1'
#
loop_
_entity.id
_entity.type
_entity.pdbx_description
1 polymer ?
#
loop_
_entity_poly.entity_id
_entity_poly.type
_entity_poly.pdbx_seq_one_letter_code
_entity_poly.pdbx_strand_id
1 'polypeptide(L)'
;MTTRRDALKLGALAAAPVAALAPAAALAGDGAAARLARMEDERAIEGLVKRFVRRFNGSGNCGEFVASAGAIRIDPQVCAIRPDDSRDPQVTLAADGTKATWLSHAEVDLLTDFNGDTTIEKMARFQGQGTASSRSHRRLEADFARTRDGWTITRLTLA
;
A
#
# COMPACT_ATOMS: atom_id res chain seq x y z
N MET A 1 -52.19 65.03 16.30
CA MET A 1 -50.88 64.86 17.00
C MET A 1 -50.92 63.52 17.66
N THR A 2 -50.42 62.54 16.99
CA THR A 2 -50.38 61.14 17.44
C THR A 2 -48.93 60.80 17.84
N THR A 3 -48.76 60.43 19.08
CA THR A 3 -47.50 60.32 19.78
C THR A 3 -46.86 58.90 19.44
N ARG A 4 -45.60 58.94 19.14
CA ARG A 4 -44.70 57.85 18.76
C ARG A 4 -44.38 56.83 19.90
N ARG A 5 -45.33 56.36 20.67
CA ARG A 5 -44.99 55.46 21.83
C ARG A 5 -45.66 54.12 21.87
N ASP A 6 -46.35 53.66 20.82
CA ASP A 6 -47.04 52.38 20.83
C ASP A 6 -46.49 51.28 19.87
N ALA A 7 -45.23 51.40 19.46
CA ALA A 7 -44.59 50.51 18.50
C ALA A 7 -43.56 49.50 19.12
N LEU A 8 -43.63 49.20 20.41
CA LEU A 8 -42.63 48.35 21.08
C LEU A 8 -43.27 47.25 21.94
N LYS A 9 -44.28 46.57 21.42
CA LYS A 9 -44.80 45.35 22.09
C LYS A 9 -45.27 44.35 21.05
N LEU A 10 -44.37 43.74 20.30
CA LEU A 10 -44.59 42.46 19.62
C LEU A 10 -43.23 41.92 19.19
N GLY A 11 -42.58 41.22 20.10
CA GLY A 11 -41.35 40.53 19.90
C GLY A 11 -41.26 39.31 20.79
N ALA A 12 -42.31 38.50 20.81
CA ALA A 12 -42.17 37.16 21.38
C ALA A 12 -41.57 36.25 20.33
N LEU A 13 -40.23 36.13 20.35
CA LEU A 13 -39.51 35.12 19.61
C LEU A 13 -39.89 33.75 20.21
N ALA A 14 -40.61 32.96 19.43
CA ALA A 14 -40.75 31.54 19.66
C ALA A 14 -39.37 30.89 19.46
N ALA A 15 -38.68 30.58 20.55
CA ALA A 15 -37.56 29.69 20.56
C ALA A 15 -38.02 28.28 20.21
N ALA A 16 -37.91 27.90 18.95
CA ALA A 16 -38.09 26.53 18.53
C ALA A 16 -36.97 25.65 19.13
N PRO A 17 -37.23 24.56 19.78
CA PRO A 17 -36.20 23.67 20.28
C PRO A 17 -35.49 22.95 19.12
N VAL A 18 -34.25 23.32 18.87
CA VAL A 18 -33.33 22.59 18.00
C VAL A 18 -32.81 21.36 18.75
N ALA A 19 -33.67 20.40 19.03
CA ALA A 19 -33.32 19.22 19.83
C ALA A 19 -33.87 17.91 19.24
N ALA A 20 -33.75 17.73 17.91
CA ALA A 20 -34.21 16.47 17.32
C ALA A 20 -33.40 15.93 16.13
N LEU A 21 -32.11 16.27 16.03
CA LEU A 21 -31.26 15.71 14.96
C LEU A 21 -30.08 14.86 15.48
N ALA A 22 -30.06 14.50 16.77
CA ALA A 22 -28.95 13.78 17.36
C ALA A 22 -28.96 12.23 17.28
N PRO A 23 -30.07 11.46 17.03
CA PRO A 23 -29.98 10.00 17.05
C PRO A 23 -29.64 9.32 15.73
N ALA A 24 -29.75 10.00 14.56
CA ALA A 24 -29.48 9.36 13.28
C ALA A 24 -27.97 9.24 12.93
N ALA A 25 -27.15 10.10 13.50
CA ALA A 25 -25.70 10.08 13.27
C ALA A 25 -24.98 8.96 14.05
N ALA A 26 -25.52 8.53 15.18
CA ALA A 26 -24.90 7.48 16.00
C ALA A 26 -25.02 6.08 15.42
N LEU A 27 -26.10 5.77 14.68
CA LEU A 27 -26.30 4.46 14.04
C LEU A 27 -25.57 4.30 12.70
N ALA A 28 -25.18 5.40 12.06
CA ALA A 28 -24.34 5.37 10.87
C ALA A 28 -22.84 5.24 11.21
N GLY A 29 -22.44 5.43 12.48
CA GLY A 29 -21.05 5.57 12.91
C GLY A 29 -20.24 4.29 12.82
N ASP A 30 -20.78 3.16 13.23
CA ASP A 30 -19.98 1.92 13.35
C ASP A 30 -19.58 1.37 11.98
N GLY A 31 -20.46 1.38 11.00
CA GLY A 31 -20.16 0.94 9.65
C GLY A 31 -19.21 1.90 8.90
N ALA A 32 -19.32 3.20 9.15
CA ALA A 32 -18.45 4.20 8.53
C ALA A 32 -17.05 4.16 9.15
N ALA A 33 -16.95 4.04 10.47
CA ALA A 33 -15.67 3.90 11.17
C ALA A 33 -14.93 2.62 10.74
N ALA A 34 -15.63 1.49 10.62
CA ALA A 34 -15.04 0.25 10.14
C ALA A 34 -14.55 0.34 8.69
N ARG A 35 -15.30 1.03 7.82
CA ARG A 35 -14.86 1.28 6.44
C ARG A 35 -13.64 2.18 6.38
N LEU A 36 -13.61 3.24 7.18
CA LEU A 36 -12.48 4.15 7.25
C LEU A 36 -11.21 3.41 7.72
N ALA A 37 -11.31 2.63 8.81
CA ALA A 37 -10.21 1.83 9.32
C ALA A 37 -9.66 0.86 8.26
N ARG A 38 -10.56 0.21 7.50
CA ARG A 38 -10.15 -0.67 6.40
C ARG A 38 -9.40 0.08 5.30
N MET A 39 -9.89 1.25 4.89
CA MET A 39 -9.22 2.07 3.88
C MET A 39 -7.86 2.59 4.37
N GLU A 40 -7.73 2.89 5.66
CA GLU A 40 -6.45 3.27 6.27
C GLU A 40 -5.47 2.11 6.24
N ASP A 41 -5.91 0.89 6.55
CA ASP A 41 -5.10 -0.31 6.46
C ASP A 41 -4.64 -0.61 5.03
N GLU A 42 -5.54 -0.52 4.05
CA GLU A 42 -5.22 -0.72 2.64
C GLU A 42 -4.15 0.30 2.17
N ARG A 43 -4.30 1.57 2.54
CA ARG A 43 -3.29 2.62 2.25
C ARG A 43 -1.96 2.39 2.95
N ALA A 44 -2.00 1.91 4.19
CA ALA A 44 -0.78 1.61 4.95
C ALA A 44 0.01 0.46 4.30
N ILE A 45 -0.69 -0.60 3.84
CA ILE A 45 -0.10 -1.73 3.13
C ILE A 45 0.47 -1.27 1.78
N GLU A 46 -0.29 -0.51 0.99
CA GLU A 46 0.17 0.06 -0.27
C GLU A 46 1.44 0.93 -0.07
N GLY A 47 1.41 1.79 0.93
CA GLY A 47 2.56 2.61 1.31
C GLY A 47 3.78 1.77 1.71
N LEU A 48 3.57 0.65 2.39
CA LEU A 48 4.63 -0.28 2.78
C LEU A 48 5.26 -0.94 1.55
N VAL A 49 4.45 -1.45 0.61
CA VAL A 49 4.94 -2.05 -0.64
C VAL A 49 5.72 -1.03 -1.48
N LYS A 50 5.21 0.19 -1.63
CA LYS A 50 5.91 1.26 -2.35
C LYS A 50 7.27 1.60 -1.74
N ARG A 51 7.35 1.65 -0.39
CA ARG A 51 8.63 1.89 0.30
C ARG A 51 9.59 0.70 0.12
N PHE A 52 9.07 -0.52 0.22
CA PHE A 52 9.84 -1.75 -0.03
C PHE A 52 10.46 -1.74 -1.43
N VAL A 53 9.66 -1.55 -2.48
CA VAL A 53 10.12 -1.51 -3.87
C VAL A 53 11.16 -0.40 -4.08
N ARG A 54 10.92 0.78 -3.55
CA ARG A 54 11.89 1.90 -3.63
C ARG A 54 13.22 1.54 -2.98
N ARG A 55 13.17 0.91 -1.80
CA ARG A 55 14.39 0.51 -1.08
C ARG A 55 15.11 -0.62 -1.81
N PHE A 56 14.37 -1.60 -2.31
CA PHE A 56 14.92 -2.69 -3.12
C PHE A 56 15.69 -2.16 -4.33
N ASN A 57 15.07 -1.28 -5.10
CA ASN A 57 15.69 -0.67 -6.29
C ASN A 57 16.88 0.25 -5.95
N GLY A 58 16.96 0.78 -4.75
CA GLY A 58 18.02 1.70 -4.34
C GLY A 58 19.22 1.01 -3.70
N SER A 59 19.01 0.32 -2.59
CA SER A 59 20.11 -0.25 -1.78
C SER A 59 20.07 -1.78 -1.66
N GLY A 60 18.96 -2.42 -2.09
CA GLY A 60 18.75 -3.86 -1.92
C GLY A 60 18.48 -4.31 -0.46
N ASN A 61 18.73 -3.44 0.52
CA ASN A 61 18.52 -3.79 1.93
C ASN A 61 17.06 -3.51 2.35
N CYS A 62 16.25 -4.57 2.43
CA CYS A 62 14.84 -4.51 2.77
C CYS A 62 14.49 -5.11 4.14
N GLY A 63 15.50 -5.36 4.99
CA GLY A 63 15.31 -6.02 6.29
C GLY A 63 14.34 -5.30 7.25
N GLU A 64 14.25 -3.98 7.16
CA GLU A 64 13.36 -3.16 8.00
C GLU A 64 11.86 -3.35 7.71
N PHE A 65 11.51 -3.88 6.54
CA PHE A 65 10.10 -4.07 6.12
C PHE A 65 9.55 -5.46 6.42
N VAL A 66 10.42 -6.39 6.79
CA VAL A 66 10.07 -7.82 6.88
C VAL A 66 10.22 -8.35 8.30
N ALA A 67 9.36 -9.30 8.65
CA ALA A 67 9.40 -9.94 9.96
C ALA A 67 10.65 -10.83 10.16
N SER A 68 11.23 -11.34 9.06
CA SER A 68 12.44 -12.18 9.10
C SER A 68 13.18 -12.14 7.76
N ALA A 69 14.47 -12.42 7.77
CA ALA A 69 15.30 -12.43 6.56
C ALA A 69 14.82 -13.43 5.48
N GLY A 70 14.20 -14.55 5.88
CA GLY A 70 13.65 -15.55 4.96
C GLY A 70 12.27 -15.21 4.37
N ALA A 71 11.69 -14.05 4.72
CA ALA A 71 10.39 -13.62 4.23
C ALA A 71 10.42 -13.20 2.76
N ILE A 72 11.57 -12.79 2.23
CA ILE A 72 11.74 -12.34 0.86
C ILE A 72 12.23 -13.49 -0.02
N ARG A 73 11.47 -13.80 -1.07
CA ARG A 73 11.80 -14.79 -2.08
C ARG A 73 11.77 -14.13 -3.45
N ILE A 74 12.86 -13.46 -3.78
CA ILE A 74 13.09 -12.81 -5.08
C ILE A 74 14.30 -13.49 -5.71
N ASP A 75 14.21 -13.77 -7.01
CA ASP A 75 15.32 -14.31 -7.78
C ASP A 75 16.54 -13.37 -7.66
N PRO A 76 17.75 -13.88 -7.33
CA PRO A 76 18.95 -13.06 -7.24
C PRO A 76 19.28 -12.28 -8.51
N GLN A 77 18.81 -12.72 -9.67
CA GLN A 77 19.01 -12.01 -10.95
C GLN A 77 18.15 -10.75 -11.07
N VAL A 78 17.11 -10.58 -10.25
CA VAL A 78 16.27 -9.38 -10.26
C VAL A 78 17.04 -8.20 -9.68
N CYS A 79 17.32 -7.21 -10.51
CA CYS A 79 18.02 -6.00 -10.09
C CYS A 79 17.09 -4.80 -9.92
N ALA A 80 15.90 -4.80 -10.53
CA ALA A 80 14.90 -3.75 -10.32
C ALA A 80 13.48 -4.30 -10.48
N ILE A 81 12.54 -3.69 -9.74
CA ILE A 81 11.10 -3.98 -9.77
C ILE A 81 10.39 -2.69 -10.12
N ARG A 82 9.57 -2.70 -11.18
CA ARG A 82 8.68 -1.60 -11.58
C ARG A 82 7.24 -2.05 -11.46
N PRO A 83 6.46 -1.53 -10.50
CA PRO A 83 5.04 -1.81 -10.43
C PRO A 83 4.35 -1.46 -11.75
N ASP A 84 3.39 -2.29 -12.15
CA ASP A 84 2.53 -2.03 -13.30
C ASP A 84 1.37 -1.13 -12.85
N ASP A 85 1.51 0.18 -13.05
CA ASP A 85 0.50 1.17 -12.67
C ASP A 85 -0.75 1.12 -13.57
N SER A 86 -0.77 0.29 -14.61
CA SER A 86 -1.94 0.09 -15.48
C SER A 86 -3.00 -0.82 -14.85
N ARG A 87 -2.65 -1.52 -13.77
CA ARG A 87 -3.52 -2.46 -13.05
C ARG A 87 -3.52 -2.15 -11.57
N ASP A 88 -4.71 -1.95 -11.03
CA ASP A 88 -4.86 -1.76 -9.59
C ASP A 88 -4.40 -3.01 -8.82
N PRO A 89 -3.63 -2.84 -7.76
CA PRO A 89 -3.26 -3.94 -6.90
C PRO A 89 -4.48 -4.47 -6.14
N GLN A 90 -4.51 -5.77 -5.89
CA GLN A 90 -5.53 -6.41 -5.09
C GLN A 90 -5.05 -6.53 -3.65
N VAL A 91 -5.78 -5.90 -2.73
CA VAL A 91 -5.54 -6.00 -1.29
C VAL A 91 -6.70 -6.76 -0.65
N THR A 92 -6.39 -7.81 0.09
CA THR A 92 -7.40 -8.56 0.85
C THR A 92 -7.03 -8.54 2.32
N LEU A 93 -7.89 -7.94 3.15
CA LEU A 93 -7.76 -7.91 4.60
C LEU A 93 -8.54 -9.08 5.21
N ALA A 94 -7.94 -9.76 6.17
CA ALA A 94 -8.63 -10.77 6.97
C ALA A 94 -9.74 -10.11 7.81
N ALA A 95 -10.79 -10.86 8.12
CA ALA A 95 -11.95 -10.34 8.87
C ALA A 95 -11.57 -9.82 10.27
N ASP A 96 -10.54 -10.37 10.89
CA ASP A 96 -10.01 -9.98 12.19
C ASP A 96 -9.06 -8.76 12.12
N GLY A 97 -8.75 -8.26 10.93
CA GLY A 97 -7.84 -7.13 10.72
C GLY A 97 -6.38 -7.38 11.11
N THR A 98 -5.99 -8.65 11.35
CA THR A 98 -4.63 -9.00 11.81
C THR A 98 -3.70 -9.40 10.68
N LYS A 99 -4.25 -9.80 9.53
CA LYS A 99 -3.52 -10.27 8.36
C LYS A 99 -4.05 -9.61 7.10
N ALA A 100 -3.18 -9.51 6.10
CA ALA A 100 -3.54 -9.06 4.77
C ALA A 100 -2.73 -9.78 3.71
N THR A 101 -3.26 -9.80 2.49
CA THR A 101 -2.54 -10.25 1.30
C THR A 101 -2.55 -9.17 0.25
N TRP A 102 -1.48 -9.08 -0.52
CA TRP A 102 -1.29 -8.17 -1.65
C TRP A 102 -0.95 -8.96 -2.90
N LEU A 103 -1.56 -8.58 -4.00
CA LEU A 103 -1.26 -9.10 -5.32
C LEU A 103 -1.17 -7.95 -6.30
N SER A 104 -0.05 -7.82 -7.00
CA SER A 104 0.12 -6.86 -8.08
C SER A 104 0.97 -7.44 -9.21
N HIS A 105 0.95 -6.79 -10.36
CA HIS A 105 1.85 -7.08 -11.47
C HIS A 105 3.02 -6.10 -11.45
N ALA A 106 4.17 -6.57 -11.90
CA ALA A 106 5.36 -5.75 -12.01
C ALA A 106 6.19 -6.17 -13.23
N GLU A 107 6.85 -5.22 -13.85
CA GLU A 107 7.95 -5.46 -14.77
C GLU A 107 9.24 -5.52 -13.96
N VAL A 108 10.07 -6.49 -14.22
CA VAL A 108 11.36 -6.66 -13.54
C VAL A 108 12.49 -6.62 -14.53
N ASP A 109 13.58 -5.97 -14.14
CA ASP A 109 14.84 -6.07 -14.83
C ASP A 109 15.64 -7.22 -14.23
N LEU A 110 16.10 -8.10 -15.10
CA LEU A 110 16.96 -9.23 -14.76
C LEU A 110 18.36 -8.95 -15.26
N LEU A 111 19.35 -9.21 -14.42
CA LEU A 111 20.78 -9.13 -14.77
C LEU A 111 21.36 -10.55 -14.69
N THR A 112 21.86 -11.05 -15.81
CA THR A 112 22.54 -12.34 -15.88
C THR A 112 24.01 -12.10 -16.06
N ASP A 113 24.84 -12.55 -15.11
CA ASP A 113 26.29 -12.51 -15.20
C ASP A 113 26.82 -13.76 -15.88
N PHE A 114 27.63 -13.58 -16.92
CA PHE A 114 28.31 -14.69 -17.61
C PHE A 114 29.65 -15.01 -16.93
N ASN A 115 29.56 -15.61 -15.73
CA ASN A 115 30.72 -15.94 -14.91
C ASN A 115 31.19 -17.40 -15.08
N GLY A 116 30.46 -18.21 -15.86
CA GLY A 116 30.77 -19.61 -16.09
C GLY A 116 31.94 -19.87 -17.03
N ASP A 117 32.28 -21.15 -17.17
CA ASP A 117 33.41 -21.61 -17.98
C ASP A 117 33.02 -22.16 -19.36
N THR A 118 31.76 -22.00 -19.75
CA THR A 118 31.28 -22.40 -21.08
C THR A 118 31.93 -21.55 -22.16
N THR A 119 32.08 -22.11 -23.37
CA THR A 119 32.68 -21.38 -24.51
C THR A 119 31.91 -20.10 -24.84
N ILE A 120 30.57 -20.12 -24.69
CA ILE A 120 29.70 -18.98 -24.97
C ILE A 120 29.97 -17.86 -23.97
N GLU A 121 30.07 -18.16 -22.67
CA GLU A 121 30.33 -17.19 -21.62
C GLU A 121 31.74 -16.58 -21.74
N LYS A 122 32.74 -17.42 -22.09
CA LYS A 122 34.10 -16.95 -22.39
C LYS A 122 34.14 -16.01 -23.58
N MET A 123 33.37 -16.32 -24.64
CA MET A 123 33.27 -15.44 -25.81
C MET A 123 32.55 -14.12 -25.45
N ALA A 124 31.45 -14.16 -24.71
CA ALA A 124 30.73 -12.96 -24.28
C ALA A 124 31.65 -12.04 -23.46
N ARG A 125 32.39 -12.59 -22.49
CA ARG A 125 33.37 -11.81 -21.71
C ARG A 125 34.50 -11.22 -22.57
N PHE A 126 34.99 -11.98 -23.52
CA PHE A 126 36.07 -11.52 -24.43
C PHE A 126 35.59 -10.35 -25.32
N GLN A 127 34.26 -10.34 -25.66
CA GLN A 127 33.65 -9.26 -26.41
C GLN A 127 33.21 -8.07 -25.54
N GLY A 128 33.56 -8.06 -24.25
CA GLY A 128 33.15 -7.02 -23.30
C GLY A 128 31.65 -7.10 -22.85
N GLN A 129 30.98 -8.20 -23.15
CA GLN A 129 29.59 -8.45 -22.78
C GLN A 129 29.52 -9.45 -21.60
N GLY A 130 30.15 -9.09 -20.48
CA GLY A 130 30.17 -9.92 -19.27
C GLY A 130 28.80 -10.04 -18.57
N THR A 131 27.81 -9.23 -18.94
CA THR A 131 26.46 -9.22 -18.38
C THR A 131 25.42 -9.06 -19.48
N ALA A 132 24.25 -9.66 -19.29
CA ALA A 132 23.07 -9.42 -20.14
C ALA A 132 21.91 -8.93 -19.27
N SER A 133 21.21 -7.91 -19.74
CA SER A 133 19.98 -7.43 -19.12
C SER A 133 18.76 -7.90 -19.92
N SER A 134 17.72 -8.32 -19.25
CA SER A 134 16.44 -8.65 -19.86
C SER A 134 15.28 -8.15 -18.99
N ARG A 135 14.08 -8.05 -19.56
CA ARG A 135 12.88 -7.67 -18.85
C ARG A 135 11.87 -8.79 -18.87
N SER A 136 11.15 -8.92 -17.77
CA SER A 136 10.09 -9.92 -17.62
C SER A 136 8.93 -9.34 -16.82
N HIS A 137 7.71 -9.73 -17.18
CA HIS A 137 6.53 -9.45 -16.36
C HIS A 137 6.41 -10.54 -15.29
N ARG A 138 6.24 -10.12 -14.06
CA ARG A 138 6.14 -10.97 -12.88
C ARG A 138 4.94 -10.57 -12.04
N ARG A 139 4.55 -11.48 -11.15
CA ARG A 139 3.51 -11.25 -10.15
C ARG A 139 4.17 -11.05 -8.80
N LEU A 140 3.93 -9.90 -8.17
CA LEU A 140 4.38 -9.59 -6.83
C LEU A 140 3.28 -9.95 -5.84
N GLU A 141 3.56 -10.94 -5.01
CA GLU A 141 2.68 -11.41 -3.95
C GLU A 141 3.31 -11.12 -2.60
N ALA A 142 2.53 -10.59 -1.66
CA ALA A 142 3.01 -10.36 -0.30
C ALA A 142 1.93 -10.67 0.73
N ASP A 143 2.35 -11.29 1.83
CA ASP A 143 1.54 -11.51 3.02
C ASP A 143 2.02 -10.57 4.11
N PHE A 144 1.07 -10.04 4.88
CA PHE A 144 1.31 -9.10 5.95
C PHE A 144 0.72 -9.59 7.26
N ALA A 145 1.35 -9.20 8.36
CA ALA A 145 0.78 -9.28 9.69
C ALA A 145 0.77 -7.90 10.34
N ARG A 146 -0.25 -7.64 11.14
CA ARG A 146 -0.36 -6.45 11.96
C ARG A 146 0.49 -6.61 13.22
N THR A 147 1.33 -5.64 13.49
CA THR A 147 2.14 -5.54 14.71
C THR A 147 1.69 -4.32 15.54
N ARG A 148 2.33 -4.08 16.68
CA ARG A 148 2.09 -2.87 17.49
C ARG A 148 2.46 -1.58 16.75
N ASP A 149 3.46 -1.67 15.87
CA ASP A 149 4.02 -0.53 15.14
C ASP A 149 3.41 -0.35 13.74
N GLY A 150 2.43 -1.19 13.38
CA GLY A 150 1.76 -1.16 12.07
C GLY A 150 1.86 -2.49 11.32
N TRP A 151 1.86 -2.43 10.00
CA TRP A 151 1.95 -3.61 9.15
C TRP A 151 3.39 -3.99 8.84
N THR A 152 3.69 -5.29 8.81
CA THR A 152 4.99 -5.85 8.42
C THR A 152 4.79 -6.97 7.40
N ILE A 153 5.77 -7.14 6.49
CA ILE A 153 5.77 -8.20 5.48
C ILE A 153 6.21 -9.50 6.14
N THR A 154 5.39 -10.54 6.08
CA THR A 154 5.71 -11.89 6.58
C THR A 154 6.18 -12.82 5.48
N ARG A 155 5.76 -12.56 4.24
CA ARG A 155 6.24 -13.25 3.03
C ARG A 155 6.15 -12.30 1.85
N LEU A 156 7.14 -12.31 0.98
CA LEU A 156 7.11 -11.62 -0.28
C LEU A 156 7.73 -12.51 -1.35
N THR A 157 7.01 -12.70 -2.46
CA THR A 157 7.41 -13.56 -3.56
C THR A 157 7.22 -12.80 -4.88
N LEU A 158 8.15 -13.00 -5.78
CA LEU A 158 8.09 -12.50 -7.15
C LEU A 158 8.12 -13.70 -8.10
N ALA A 159 6.96 -14.04 -8.70
CA ALA A 159 6.75 -15.24 -9.52
C ALA A 159 6.49 -14.90 -10.99
#